data_fe797c2b6ea92acf387188935143ed06
#
_entry.id   fe797c2b6ea92acf387188935143ed06
#
_cell.length_a   1.000
_cell.length_b   1.000
_cell.length_c   1.000
_cell.angle_alpha   90.00
_cell.angle_beta   90.00
_cell.angle_gamma   90.00
#
_symmetry.space_group_name_H-M   'P 1'
#
loop_
_entity.id
_entity.type
_entity.pdbx_description
1 polymer ?
#
loop_
_entity_poly.entity_id
_entity_poly.type
_entity_poly.pdbx_seq_one_letter_code
_entity_poly.pdbx_strand_id
1 'polypeptide(L)'
;RSAYVTGVLTCALPIWQLKDRHKVKVVYAFFIDGIPDSLEIAAEIGEKETCLQINGHPLEAADDFWLDTAFHKFLVPSGIVQKGRNSITVEYEYGRDSGLEAIYLLGTFGVSLVKEGRQETVHLTELPEKIKAGDIRTQGMPFYSGAIIYELQEKIEDTVQIRMEEMPAAVAVLHGDTDEIVAFVPYQAKISGLSSIEMIFNRRNTFGPLHLPLSYKENYGPETFLTEKELWKDEMQLYPQGLPLNITFQREK
;
A
#
# COMPACT_ATOMS: atom_id res chain seq x y z
N ARG A 1 2.17 8.40 -0.47
CA ARG A 1 0.91 8.84 0.16
C ARG A 1 -0.13 7.74 0.03
N SER A 2 -0.03 6.63 0.72
CA SER A 2 -1.12 5.64 0.73
C SER A 2 -0.98 4.75 1.94
N ALA A 3 -2.01 4.62 2.71
CA ALA A 3 -2.14 3.60 3.74
C ALA A 3 -3.36 2.73 3.42
N TYR A 4 -3.32 1.51 3.84
CA TYR A 4 -4.29 0.48 3.53
C TYR A 4 -4.97 0.00 4.81
N VAL A 5 -6.28 -0.06 4.82
CA VAL A 5 -7.04 -0.67 5.91
C VAL A 5 -7.81 -1.86 5.35
N THR A 6 -7.44 -3.07 5.74
CA THR A 6 -8.23 -4.26 5.47
C THR A 6 -8.64 -4.91 6.76
N GLY A 7 -9.92 -4.80 7.08
CA GLY A 7 -10.59 -5.73 7.96
C GLY A 7 -11.58 -6.52 7.10
N VAL A 8 -11.13 -7.57 6.42
CA VAL A 8 -12.05 -8.44 5.67
C VAL A 8 -12.64 -9.44 6.63
N LEU A 9 -13.84 -9.18 7.10
CA LEU A 9 -14.74 -10.23 7.59
C LEU A 9 -15.30 -10.94 6.35
N THR A 10 -14.63 -11.98 5.90
CA THR A 10 -15.21 -12.92 4.93
C THR A 10 -16.29 -13.74 5.62
N CYS A 11 -17.53 -13.27 5.56
CA CYS A 11 -18.68 -14.15 5.71
C CYS A 11 -18.84 -14.92 4.38
N ALA A 12 -18.18 -16.05 4.27
CA ALA A 12 -18.40 -16.97 3.15
C ALA A 12 -19.75 -17.68 3.34
N LEU A 13 -20.83 -16.99 3.02
CA LEU A 13 -22.11 -17.65 2.70
C LEU A 13 -22.01 -18.16 1.26
N PRO A 14 -22.55 -19.36 0.95
CA PRO A 14 -22.59 -19.86 -0.42
C PRO A 14 -23.40 -18.90 -1.28
N ILE A 15 -22.72 -18.14 -2.14
CA ILE A 15 -23.28 -17.05 -2.98
C ILE A 15 -24.48 -17.52 -3.85
N TRP A 16 -24.57 -18.81 -4.14
CA TRP A 16 -25.63 -19.39 -4.95
C TRP A 16 -27.01 -19.51 -4.25
N GLN A 17 -27.09 -19.24 -2.95
CA GLN A 17 -28.36 -19.24 -2.21
C GLN A 17 -28.98 -17.84 -2.03
N LEU A 18 -28.22 -16.77 -2.34
CA LEU A 18 -28.72 -15.40 -2.23
C LEU A 18 -29.51 -15.04 -3.49
N LYS A 19 -30.80 -15.36 -3.51
CA LYS A 19 -31.73 -14.92 -4.57
C LYS A 19 -32.15 -13.46 -4.41
N ASP A 20 -32.09 -12.95 -3.17
CA ASP A 20 -32.57 -11.61 -2.82
C ASP A 20 -31.38 -10.74 -2.35
N ARG A 21 -31.54 -9.42 -2.49
CA ARG A 21 -30.61 -8.44 -1.94
C ARG A 21 -30.85 -8.27 -0.45
N HIS A 22 -29.76 -8.14 0.29
CA HIS A 22 -29.79 -7.98 1.73
C HIS A 22 -29.05 -6.70 2.12
N LYS A 23 -29.63 -5.91 3.03
CA LYS A 23 -28.92 -4.79 3.62
C LYS A 23 -27.81 -5.35 4.51
N VAL A 24 -26.58 -4.99 4.21
CA VAL A 24 -25.40 -5.37 4.97
C VAL A 24 -24.67 -4.12 5.45
N LYS A 25 -24.04 -4.26 6.60
CA LYS A 25 -23.18 -3.24 7.19
C LYS A 25 -21.79 -3.84 7.40
N VAL A 26 -20.81 -3.25 6.75
CA VAL A 26 -19.40 -3.62 6.91
C VAL A 26 -18.71 -2.56 7.73
N VAL A 27 -17.93 -2.98 8.72
CA VAL A 27 -17.18 -2.10 9.60
C VAL A 27 -15.71 -2.45 9.51
N TYR A 28 -14.92 -1.50 9.04
CA TYR A 28 -13.47 -1.58 9.01
C TYR A 28 -12.91 -0.83 10.21
N ALA A 29 -12.08 -1.47 11.02
CA ALA A 29 -11.44 -0.83 12.16
C ALA A 29 -9.96 -0.56 11.87
N PHE A 30 -9.47 0.58 12.32
CA PHE A 30 -8.06 0.97 12.27
C PHE A 30 -7.70 1.83 13.49
N PHE A 31 -6.42 1.98 13.74
CA PHE A 31 -5.92 2.74 14.87
C PHE A 31 -5.14 3.97 14.40
N ILE A 32 -5.17 5.02 15.18
CA ILE A 32 -4.40 6.24 14.96
C ILE A 32 -3.55 6.51 16.20
N ASP A 33 -2.24 6.44 16.04
CA ASP A 33 -1.26 6.77 17.10
C ASP A 33 -0.83 8.24 16.97
N GLY A 34 -0.68 8.73 15.73
CA GLY A 34 -0.46 10.13 15.39
C GLY A 34 -1.57 10.64 14.45
N ILE A 35 -2.31 11.66 14.86
CA ILE A 35 -3.40 12.23 14.02
C ILE A 35 -2.76 12.90 12.81
N PRO A 36 -3.08 12.47 11.57
CA PRO A 36 -2.55 13.08 10.37
C PRO A 36 -3.15 14.49 10.15
N ASP A 37 -2.39 15.38 9.52
CA ASP A 37 -2.85 16.72 9.16
C ASP A 37 -4.02 16.68 8.18
N SER A 38 -4.05 15.69 7.30
CA SER A 38 -5.13 15.45 6.36
C SER A 38 -5.38 13.96 6.20
N LEU A 39 -6.64 13.58 6.07
CA LEU A 39 -7.07 12.21 5.82
C LEU A 39 -8.16 12.23 4.76
N GLU A 40 -8.01 11.36 3.78
CA GLU A 40 -9.02 11.10 2.76
C GLU A 40 -9.29 9.59 2.72
N ILE A 41 -10.47 9.22 2.27
CA ILE A 41 -10.80 7.84 1.96
C ILE A 41 -10.94 7.72 0.45
N ALA A 42 -10.37 6.67 -0.15
CA ALA A 42 -10.68 6.28 -1.51
C ALA A 42 -11.40 4.94 -1.48
N ALA A 43 -12.56 4.88 -2.13
CA ALA A 43 -13.38 3.70 -2.18
C ALA A 43 -14.09 3.58 -3.54
N GLU A 44 -14.20 2.36 -4.02
CA GLU A 44 -15.04 2.02 -5.15
C GLU A 44 -16.46 1.85 -4.62
N ILE A 45 -17.25 2.91 -4.74
CA ILE A 45 -18.65 2.94 -4.27
C ILE A 45 -19.55 3.16 -5.47
N GLY A 46 -20.33 2.13 -5.80
CA GLY A 46 -21.30 2.18 -6.89
C GLY A 46 -22.64 2.78 -6.46
N GLU A 47 -23.59 2.85 -7.39
CA GLU A 47 -24.95 3.40 -7.15
C GLU A 47 -25.77 2.64 -6.09
N LYS A 48 -25.29 1.46 -5.66
CA LYS A 48 -25.97 0.57 -4.71
C LYS A 48 -25.52 0.75 -3.27
N GLU A 49 -24.43 1.47 -3.06
CA GLU A 49 -23.93 1.82 -1.75
C GLU A 49 -24.67 3.03 -1.21
N THR A 50 -25.25 2.84 -0.04
CA THR A 50 -26.16 3.84 0.50
C THR A 50 -25.48 4.86 1.42
N CYS A 51 -24.38 4.50 2.04
CA CYS A 51 -23.68 5.42 2.97
C CYS A 51 -22.29 4.92 3.32
N LEU A 52 -21.30 5.81 3.21
CA LEU A 52 -19.98 5.63 3.80
C LEU A 52 -19.86 6.59 5.00
N GLN A 53 -19.42 6.08 6.14
CA GLN A 53 -19.28 6.84 7.37
C GLN A 53 -17.90 6.60 7.98
N ILE A 54 -17.37 7.60 8.69
CA ILE A 54 -16.23 7.45 9.58
C ILE A 54 -16.65 7.85 10.99
N ASN A 55 -16.43 6.97 11.98
CA ASN A 55 -16.84 7.15 13.37
C ASN A 55 -18.32 7.57 13.51
N GLY A 56 -19.21 7.08 12.65
CA GLY A 56 -20.63 7.41 12.62
C GLY A 56 -20.98 8.74 11.91
N HIS A 57 -20.00 9.45 11.38
CA HIS A 57 -20.21 10.67 10.59
C HIS A 57 -20.27 10.33 9.10
N PRO A 58 -21.38 10.60 8.41
CA PRO A 58 -21.49 10.34 6.97
C PRO A 58 -20.53 11.23 6.19
N LEU A 59 -19.96 10.68 5.13
CA LEU A 59 -19.09 11.38 4.21
C LEU A 59 -19.74 11.46 2.83
N GLU A 60 -19.48 12.58 2.15
CA GLU A 60 -19.90 12.80 0.77
C GLU A 60 -18.70 12.62 -0.16
N ALA A 61 -18.95 12.01 -1.34
CA ALA A 61 -17.92 11.90 -2.36
C ALA A 61 -17.52 13.28 -2.88
N ALA A 62 -16.23 13.52 -2.99
CA ALA A 62 -15.71 14.67 -3.69
C ALA A 62 -15.81 14.46 -5.22
N ASP A 63 -15.80 15.56 -5.98
CA ASP A 63 -15.68 15.50 -7.45
C ASP A 63 -14.20 15.27 -7.84
N ASP A 64 -13.64 14.18 -7.32
CA ASP A 64 -12.24 13.79 -7.52
C ASP A 64 -12.11 12.27 -7.34
N PHE A 65 -11.05 11.70 -7.91
CA PHE A 65 -10.77 10.26 -7.85
C PHE A 65 -9.30 9.96 -7.53
N TRP A 66 -9.03 8.74 -7.11
CA TRP A 66 -7.69 8.27 -6.82
C TRP A 66 -7.29 7.16 -7.77
N LEU A 67 -6.29 7.39 -8.63
CA LEU A 67 -5.71 6.46 -9.60
C LEU A 67 -6.65 6.02 -10.74
N ASP A 68 -7.87 5.68 -10.43
CA ASP A 68 -8.90 5.26 -11.36
C ASP A 68 -10.21 5.98 -11.02
N THR A 69 -11.02 6.28 -12.02
CA THR A 69 -12.30 6.98 -11.87
C THR A 69 -13.31 6.22 -11.01
N ALA A 70 -13.14 4.91 -10.86
CA ALA A 70 -13.96 4.10 -9.97
C ALA A 70 -13.69 4.37 -8.48
N PHE A 71 -12.48 4.82 -8.11
CA PHE A 71 -12.12 5.14 -6.73
C PHE A 71 -12.50 6.57 -6.38
N HIS A 72 -13.72 6.80 -5.95
CA HIS A 72 -14.15 8.09 -5.46
C HIS A 72 -13.41 8.49 -4.18
N LYS A 73 -13.06 9.76 -4.07
CA LYS A 73 -12.41 10.32 -2.88
C LYS A 73 -13.45 10.92 -1.94
N PHE A 74 -13.24 10.74 -0.64
CA PHE A 74 -14.04 11.29 0.44
C PHE A 74 -13.12 12.02 1.39
N LEU A 75 -13.34 13.33 1.55
CA LEU A 75 -12.59 14.13 2.50
C LEU A 75 -13.07 13.82 3.93
N VAL A 76 -12.15 13.54 4.82
CA VAL A 76 -12.45 13.37 6.23
C VAL A 76 -12.30 14.70 6.93
N PRO A 77 -13.39 15.33 7.43
CA PRO A 77 -13.31 16.59 8.14
C PRO A 77 -12.44 16.49 9.40
N SER A 78 -11.73 17.58 9.71
CA SER A 78 -10.91 17.65 10.91
C SER A 78 -11.74 17.42 12.18
N GLY A 79 -11.16 16.72 13.17
CA GLY A 79 -11.80 16.47 14.46
C GLY A 79 -12.75 15.26 14.49
N ILE A 80 -13.03 14.60 13.36
CA ILE A 80 -13.84 13.37 13.33
C ILE A 80 -13.03 12.15 13.77
N VAL A 81 -11.75 12.09 13.39
CA VAL A 81 -10.85 11.02 13.81
C VAL A 81 -10.19 11.35 15.15
N GLN A 82 -9.87 10.32 15.91
CA GLN A 82 -9.27 10.45 17.23
C GLN A 82 -8.09 9.47 17.38
N LYS A 83 -7.22 9.75 18.36
CA LYS A 83 -6.20 8.77 18.77
C LYS A 83 -6.86 7.49 19.26
N GLY A 84 -6.24 6.34 18.96
CA GLY A 84 -6.78 5.03 19.26
C GLY A 84 -7.68 4.51 18.13
N ARG A 85 -8.70 3.75 18.49
CA ARG A 85 -9.55 3.02 17.53
C ARG A 85 -10.51 3.95 16.80
N ASN A 86 -10.51 3.85 15.48
CA ASN A 86 -11.45 4.47 14.56
C ASN A 86 -12.14 3.41 13.70
N SER A 87 -13.23 3.77 13.04
CA SER A 87 -13.96 2.85 12.17
C SER A 87 -14.52 3.54 10.94
N ILE A 88 -14.44 2.85 9.81
CA ILE A 88 -15.17 3.17 8.59
C ILE A 88 -16.32 2.19 8.48
N THR A 89 -17.51 2.69 8.21
CA THR A 89 -18.71 1.88 8.00
C THR A 89 -19.23 2.11 6.60
N VAL A 90 -19.52 1.01 5.89
CA VAL A 90 -20.24 1.04 4.61
C VAL A 90 -21.51 0.25 4.76
N GLU A 91 -22.63 0.84 4.35
CA GLU A 91 -23.93 0.19 4.28
C GLU A 91 -24.36 0.08 2.81
N TYR A 92 -24.72 -1.09 2.37
CA TYR A 92 -25.15 -1.33 1.00
C TYR A 92 -26.09 -2.55 0.88
N GLU A 93 -26.71 -2.65 -0.30
CA GLU A 93 -27.52 -3.81 -0.65
C GLU A 93 -26.65 -4.88 -1.31
N TYR A 94 -26.31 -5.92 -0.55
CA TYR A 94 -25.49 -7.04 -1.01
C TYR A 94 -26.34 -8.07 -1.72
N GLY A 95 -25.95 -8.43 -2.93
CA GLY A 95 -26.57 -9.44 -3.75
C GLY A 95 -25.53 -10.25 -4.53
N ARG A 96 -26.01 -11.10 -5.42
CA ARG A 96 -25.15 -12.00 -6.21
C ARG A 96 -24.14 -11.25 -7.11
N ASP A 97 -24.50 -10.05 -7.50
CA ASP A 97 -23.74 -9.15 -8.38
C ASP A 97 -22.95 -8.09 -7.62
N SER A 98 -22.85 -8.21 -6.30
CA SER A 98 -22.14 -7.26 -5.45
C SER A 98 -20.76 -7.80 -5.06
N GLY A 99 -19.75 -6.94 -5.07
CA GLY A 99 -18.41 -7.18 -4.52
C GLY A 99 -18.24 -6.49 -3.17
N LEU A 100 -17.26 -6.94 -2.40
CA LEU A 100 -16.74 -6.23 -1.25
C LEU A 100 -15.37 -5.66 -1.64
N GLU A 101 -15.38 -4.40 -2.04
CA GLU A 101 -14.17 -3.75 -2.50
C GLU A 101 -13.33 -3.21 -1.33
N ALA A 102 -12.04 -3.08 -1.58
CA ALA A 102 -11.11 -2.53 -0.61
C ALA A 102 -11.32 -1.03 -0.45
N ILE A 103 -11.13 -0.54 0.78
CA ILE A 103 -11.15 0.88 1.12
C ILE A 103 -9.75 1.31 1.48
N TYR A 104 -9.32 2.46 0.97
CA TYR A 104 -7.98 3.00 1.14
C TYR A 104 -8.03 4.29 1.95
N LEU A 105 -7.14 4.41 2.92
CA LEU A 105 -6.86 5.66 3.59
C LEU A 105 -5.72 6.37 2.89
N LEU A 106 -5.91 7.62 2.55
CA LEU A 106 -4.93 8.47 1.86
C LEU A 106 -4.59 9.67 2.73
N GLY A 107 -3.33 10.04 2.76
CA GLY A 107 -2.88 11.20 3.53
C GLY A 107 -1.38 11.23 3.73
N THR A 108 -0.94 12.16 4.57
CA THR A 108 0.46 12.32 4.95
C THR A 108 0.68 11.67 6.32
N PHE A 109 0.91 10.35 6.33
CA PHE A 109 1.11 9.58 7.55
C PHE A 109 1.99 8.36 7.27
N GLY A 110 2.60 7.84 8.31
CA GLY A 110 3.23 6.53 8.34
C GLY A 110 2.24 5.45 8.74
N VAL A 111 2.64 4.20 8.56
CA VAL A 111 1.83 3.04 8.93
C VAL A 111 2.69 2.02 9.66
N SER A 112 2.21 1.51 10.77
CA SER A 112 2.77 0.32 11.42
C SER A 112 1.75 -0.82 11.44
N LEU A 113 2.25 -2.02 11.29
CA LEU A 113 1.50 -3.25 11.45
C LEU A 113 1.80 -3.81 12.84
N VAL A 114 0.78 -3.87 13.69
CA VAL A 114 0.92 -4.34 15.06
C VAL A 114 0.28 -5.71 15.19
N LYS A 115 1.07 -6.68 15.64
CA LYS A 115 0.60 -8.05 15.83
C LYS A 115 0.09 -8.26 17.25
N GLU A 116 -1.18 -8.60 17.38
CA GLU A 116 -1.83 -8.95 18.64
C GLU A 116 -2.35 -10.39 18.57
N GLY A 117 -1.55 -11.33 19.05
CA GLY A 117 -1.86 -12.76 18.96
C GLY A 117 -1.85 -13.26 17.51
N ARG A 118 -3.02 -13.61 16.97
CA ARG A 118 -3.20 -14.01 15.56
C ARG A 118 -3.68 -12.88 14.65
N GLN A 119 -4.06 -11.75 15.22
CA GLN A 119 -4.55 -10.61 14.45
C GLN A 119 -3.43 -9.62 14.21
N GLU A 120 -3.44 -9.04 13.04
CA GLU A 120 -2.58 -7.92 12.67
C GLU A 120 -3.47 -6.68 12.51
N THR A 121 -3.12 -5.61 13.20
CA THR A 121 -3.85 -4.35 13.17
C THR A 121 -3.03 -3.27 12.50
N VAL A 122 -3.72 -2.38 11.79
CA VAL A 122 -3.11 -1.25 11.08
C VAL A 122 -3.20 -0.01 11.96
N HIS A 123 -2.04 0.60 12.20
CA HIS A 123 -1.89 1.83 12.95
C HIS A 123 -1.35 2.94 12.06
N LEU A 124 -2.07 4.05 11.98
CA LEU A 124 -1.56 5.28 11.37
C LEU A 124 -0.64 5.97 12.38
N THR A 125 0.58 6.25 11.93
CA THR A 125 1.62 6.91 12.72
C THR A 125 2.00 8.23 12.07
N GLU A 126 2.87 8.99 12.71
CA GLU A 126 3.52 10.12 12.05
C GLU A 126 4.32 9.64 10.83
N LEU A 127 4.32 10.44 9.77
CA LEU A 127 5.15 10.16 8.60
C LEU A 127 6.62 10.28 9.00
N PRO A 128 7.46 9.29 8.68
CA PRO A 128 8.88 9.39 8.96
C PRO A 128 9.50 10.57 8.20
N GLU A 129 10.26 11.42 8.89
CA GLU A 129 10.94 12.57 8.28
C GLU A 129 11.97 12.15 7.23
N LYS A 130 12.61 11.01 7.44
CA LYS A 130 13.65 10.46 6.55
C LYS A 130 13.50 8.95 6.43
N ILE A 131 13.66 8.47 5.20
CA ILE A 131 13.75 7.04 4.88
C ILE A 131 15.22 6.71 4.60
N LYS A 132 15.73 5.69 5.27
CA LYS A 132 17.10 5.17 5.09
C LYS A 132 17.11 4.01 4.10
N ALA A 133 18.29 3.68 3.59
CA ALA A 133 18.48 2.41 2.88
C ALA A 133 18.02 1.23 3.74
N GLY A 134 17.53 0.18 3.09
CA GLY A 134 16.89 -0.98 3.71
C GLY A 134 15.39 -1.02 3.46
N ASP A 135 14.72 -1.93 4.14
CA ASP A 135 13.30 -2.20 3.93
C ASP A 135 12.41 -1.07 4.50
N ILE A 136 11.68 -0.38 3.63
CA ILE A 136 10.79 0.74 4.01
C ILE A 136 9.53 0.28 4.75
N ARG A 137 9.18 -1.02 4.66
CA ARG A 137 8.04 -1.56 5.41
C ARG A 137 8.23 -1.41 6.91
N THR A 138 9.47 -1.55 7.39
CA THR A 138 9.84 -1.38 8.80
C THR A 138 10.10 0.09 9.17
N GLN A 139 10.04 0.98 8.19
CA GLN A 139 10.25 2.41 8.35
C GLN A 139 8.96 3.22 8.21
N GLY A 140 7.81 2.60 8.47
CA GLY A 140 6.52 3.26 8.45
C GLY A 140 5.85 3.34 7.07
N MET A 141 6.35 2.63 6.05
CA MET A 141 5.81 2.71 4.68
C MET A 141 5.50 1.34 4.05
N PRO A 142 4.78 0.43 4.75
CA PRO A 142 4.57 -0.94 4.28
C PRO A 142 3.75 -1.04 2.99
N PHE A 143 2.89 -0.05 2.70
CA PHE A 143 1.98 -0.03 1.56
C PHE A 143 2.33 1.03 0.51
N TYR A 144 3.51 1.62 0.61
CA TYR A 144 3.91 2.68 -0.30
C TYR A 144 4.19 2.15 -1.72
N SER A 145 3.69 2.83 -2.74
CA SER A 145 3.82 2.44 -4.14
C SER A 145 4.28 3.60 -5.06
N GLY A 146 4.93 4.58 -4.49
CA GLY A 146 5.53 5.69 -5.23
C GLY A 146 7.00 5.46 -5.54
N ALA A 147 7.74 6.55 -5.62
CA ALA A 147 9.19 6.56 -5.77
C ALA A 147 9.85 7.21 -4.56
N ILE A 148 11.02 6.71 -4.18
CA ILE A 148 11.86 7.30 -3.13
C ILE A 148 13.24 7.57 -3.71
N ILE A 149 13.68 8.81 -3.59
CA ILE A 149 15.01 9.24 -3.99
C ILE A 149 15.92 9.19 -2.77
N TYR A 150 16.97 8.39 -2.87
CA TYR A 150 18.04 8.29 -1.88
C TYR A 150 19.22 9.14 -2.33
N GLU A 151 19.37 10.30 -1.74
CA GLU A 151 20.48 11.19 -2.04
C GLU A 151 21.78 10.68 -1.41
N LEU A 152 22.87 10.70 -2.16
CA LEU A 152 24.21 10.42 -1.62
C LEU A 152 24.67 11.62 -0.78
N GLN A 153 25.43 11.35 0.28
CA GLN A 153 26.03 12.42 1.09
C GLN A 153 26.99 13.28 0.27
N GLU A 154 27.72 12.65 -0.65
CA GLU A 154 28.62 13.30 -1.60
C GLU A 154 28.43 12.69 -2.97
N LYS A 155 28.41 13.53 -4.00
CA LYS A 155 28.37 13.11 -5.42
C LYS A 155 29.63 12.31 -5.74
N ILE A 156 29.48 11.18 -6.43
CA ILE A 156 30.61 10.39 -6.95
C ILE A 156 30.91 10.89 -8.35
N GLU A 157 31.93 11.73 -8.50
CA GLU A 157 32.27 12.36 -9.79
C GLU A 157 32.85 11.37 -10.80
N ASP A 158 33.58 10.35 -10.32
CA ASP A 158 34.19 9.32 -11.19
C ASP A 158 33.10 8.42 -11.80
N THR A 159 33.48 7.77 -12.91
CA THR A 159 32.65 6.68 -13.47
C THR A 159 32.76 5.45 -12.57
N VAL A 160 31.61 4.97 -12.12
CA VAL A 160 31.49 3.77 -11.28
C VAL A 160 30.58 2.73 -11.91
N GLN A 161 30.93 1.47 -11.72
CA GLN A 161 30.04 0.34 -11.93
C GLN A 161 29.26 0.10 -10.65
N ILE A 162 27.94 0.23 -10.73
CA ILE A 162 27.03 -0.11 -9.64
C ILE A 162 26.47 -1.50 -9.88
N ARG A 163 26.39 -2.29 -8.81
CA ARG A 163 25.74 -3.59 -8.81
C ARG A 163 24.90 -3.77 -7.55
N MET A 164 23.67 -4.22 -7.74
CA MET A 164 22.74 -4.64 -6.70
C MET A 164 22.53 -6.15 -6.80
N GLU A 165 22.60 -6.87 -5.70
CA GLU A 165 22.37 -8.32 -5.69
C GLU A 165 20.88 -8.65 -5.83
N GLU A 166 20.03 -7.77 -5.31
CA GLU A 166 18.56 -7.87 -5.37
C GLU A 166 17.95 -6.52 -5.76
N MET A 167 16.72 -6.56 -6.27
CA MET A 167 15.96 -5.38 -6.64
C MET A 167 14.61 -5.38 -5.88
N PRO A 168 14.58 -4.85 -4.65
CA PRO A 168 13.32 -4.74 -3.89
C PRO A 168 12.50 -3.51 -4.33
N ALA A 169 12.39 -3.34 -5.63
CA ALA A 169 11.63 -2.32 -6.34
C ALA A 169 11.25 -2.83 -7.73
N ALA A 170 10.42 -2.12 -8.45
CA ALA A 170 10.15 -2.41 -9.85
C ALA A 170 11.32 -1.95 -10.74
N VAL A 171 11.88 -0.78 -10.42
CA VAL A 171 12.96 -0.13 -11.19
C VAL A 171 13.81 0.70 -10.23
N ALA A 172 15.11 0.76 -10.48
CA ALA A 172 16.00 1.78 -9.94
C ALA A 172 16.44 2.73 -11.07
N VAL A 173 16.41 4.04 -10.80
CA VAL A 173 16.98 5.07 -11.66
C VAL A 173 18.17 5.65 -10.93
N LEU A 174 19.33 5.60 -11.57
CA LEU A 174 20.57 6.20 -11.09
C LEU A 174 20.68 7.59 -11.69
N HIS A 175 20.73 8.63 -10.87
CA HIS A 175 20.85 10.01 -11.31
C HIS A 175 22.30 10.47 -11.26
N GLY A 176 22.84 10.84 -12.42
CA GLY A 176 24.20 11.30 -12.59
C GLY A 176 24.34 12.36 -13.69
N ASP A 177 25.47 12.36 -14.41
CA ASP A 177 25.64 13.24 -15.55
C ASP A 177 24.64 12.89 -16.67
N THR A 178 24.27 11.62 -16.77
CA THR A 178 23.12 11.08 -17.51
C THR A 178 22.42 10.06 -16.64
N ASP A 179 21.10 9.94 -16.73
CA ASP A 179 20.36 8.97 -15.96
C ASP A 179 20.52 7.56 -16.55
N GLU A 180 20.66 6.57 -15.65
CA GLU A 180 20.74 5.16 -16.02
C GLU A 180 19.63 4.35 -15.34
N ILE A 181 18.96 3.47 -16.10
CA ILE A 181 17.85 2.65 -15.61
C ILE A 181 18.33 1.23 -15.35
N VAL A 182 18.06 0.73 -14.14
CA VAL A 182 18.33 -0.66 -13.75
C VAL A 182 16.99 -1.34 -13.44
N ALA A 183 16.56 -2.24 -14.34
CA ALA A 183 15.27 -2.92 -14.22
C ALA A 183 15.37 -4.45 -14.35
N PHE A 184 16.45 -4.97 -14.93
CA PHE A 184 16.60 -6.38 -15.27
C PHE A 184 17.92 -6.95 -14.77
N VAL A 185 17.93 -8.26 -14.58
CA VAL A 185 19.14 -9.02 -14.19
C VAL A 185 20.12 -9.04 -15.37
N PRO A 186 21.41 -8.81 -15.13
CA PRO A 186 22.02 -8.42 -13.85
C PRO A 186 21.70 -6.97 -13.49
N TYR A 187 21.33 -6.74 -12.21
CA TYR A 187 21.00 -5.39 -11.72
C TYR A 187 22.29 -4.56 -11.58
N GLN A 188 22.79 -4.05 -12.68
CA GLN A 188 24.02 -3.27 -12.73
C GLN A 188 23.99 -2.22 -13.84
N ALA A 189 24.68 -1.14 -13.64
CA ALA A 189 24.90 -0.09 -14.63
C ALA A 189 26.22 0.63 -14.38
N LYS A 190 26.75 1.31 -15.42
CA LYS A 190 27.85 2.26 -15.30
C LYS A 190 27.26 3.66 -15.31
N ILE A 191 27.76 4.50 -14.42
CA ILE A 191 27.30 5.87 -14.31
C ILE A 191 28.45 6.78 -13.88
N SER A 192 28.47 8.01 -14.43
CA SER A 192 29.37 9.11 -14.04
C SER A 192 28.56 10.17 -13.28
N GLY A 193 29.18 10.79 -12.29
CA GLY A 193 28.57 11.89 -11.58
C GLY A 193 27.36 11.48 -10.73
N LEU A 194 27.35 10.26 -10.17
CA LEU A 194 26.22 9.76 -9.39
C LEU A 194 25.93 10.65 -8.17
N SER A 195 24.71 11.15 -8.08
CA SER A 195 24.21 11.99 -6.99
C SER A 195 23.11 11.35 -6.17
N SER A 196 22.25 10.53 -6.77
CA SER A 196 21.16 9.87 -6.08
C SER A 196 20.69 8.60 -6.79
N ILE A 197 19.95 7.77 -6.05
CA ILE A 197 19.31 6.55 -6.54
C ILE A 197 17.83 6.66 -6.25
N GLU A 198 16.99 6.63 -7.29
CA GLU A 198 15.55 6.59 -7.17
C GLU A 198 15.06 5.15 -7.26
N MET A 199 14.30 4.70 -6.27
CA MET A 199 13.67 3.40 -6.23
C MET A 199 12.18 3.55 -6.49
N ILE A 200 11.69 2.99 -7.61
CA ILE A 200 10.28 3.06 -8.02
C ILE A 200 9.61 1.73 -7.66
N PHE A 201 8.59 1.79 -6.80
CA PHE A 201 7.91 0.60 -6.29
C PHE A 201 6.67 0.27 -7.11
N ASN A 202 6.35 -1.03 -7.20
CA ASN A 202 5.09 -1.49 -7.76
C ASN A 202 3.96 -1.37 -6.73
N ARG A 203 2.74 -1.62 -7.18
CA ARG A 203 1.52 -1.49 -6.37
C ARG A 203 1.10 -2.78 -5.65
N ARG A 204 1.93 -3.82 -5.64
CA ARG A 204 1.58 -5.11 -5.05
C ARG A 204 1.28 -5.02 -3.53
N ASN A 205 2.08 -4.23 -2.81
CA ASN A 205 1.86 -4.02 -1.38
C ASN A 205 0.65 -3.12 -1.10
N THR A 206 0.23 -2.29 -2.05
CA THR A 206 -0.94 -1.41 -1.90
C THR A 206 -2.24 -2.14 -2.19
N PHE A 207 -2.30 -2.86 -3.31
CA PHE A 207 -3.54 -3.46 -3.80
C PHE A 207 -3.68 -4.94 -3.48
N GLY A 208 -2.62 -5.62 -3.12
CA GLY A 208 -2.68 -7.04 -2.78
C GLY A 208 -2.51 -7.98 -4.00
N PRO A 209 -2.90 -9.24 -3.84
CA PRO A 209 -3.61 -9.88 -2.71
C PRO A 209 -2.75 -9.94 -1.44
N LEU A 210 -3.23 -9.34 -0.34
CA LEU A 210 -2.41 -9.15 0.87
C LEU A 210 -2.32 -10.39 1.77
N HIS A 211 -3.24 -11.33 1.64
CA HIS A 211 -3.28 -12.54 2.46
C HIS A 211 -2.86 -13.81 1.72
N LEU A 212 -2.37 -13.66 0.47
CA LEU A 212 -1.82 -14.77 -0.32
C LEU A 212 -0.33 -14.97 -0.01
N PRO A 213 0.14 -16.20 0.25
CA PRO A 213 1.54 -16.45 0.57
C PRO A 213 2.50 -15.90 -0.50
N LEU A 214 3.62 -15.30 -0.10
CA LEU A 214 4.66 -14.83 -1.03
C LEU A 214 5.30 -15.97 -1.84
N SER A 215 5.17 -17.21 -1.37
CA SER A 215 5.61 -18.41 -2.08
C SER A 215 4.71 -18.83 -3.23
N TYR A 216 3.51 -18.24 -3.34
CA TYR A 216 2.60 -18.49 -4.46
C TYR A 216 3.23 -18.01 -5.76
N LYS A 217 3.38 -18.90 -6.73
CA LYS A 217 4.10 -18.63 -7.98
C LYS A 217 3.25 -18.80 -9.24
N GLU A 218 1.96 -19.05 -9.06
CA GLU A 218 1.03 -19.14 -10.17
C GLU A 218 0.67 -17.73 -10.67
N ASN A 219 -0.05 -17.67 -11.78
CA ASN A 219 -0.48 -16.39 -12.33
C ASN A 219 -1.44 -15.68 -11.37
N TYR A 220 -1.24 -14.38 -11.20
CA TYR A 220 -2.15 -13.54 -10.45
C TYR A 220 -3.34 -13.17 -11.34
N GLY A 221 -4.54 -13.55 -10.92
CA GLY A 221 -5.81 -13.20 -11.53
C GLY A 221 -6.81 -12.75 -10.47
N PRO A 222 -8.05 -12.40 -10.84
CA PRO A 222 -9.08 -11.99 -9.88
C PRO A 222 -9.32 -13.01 -8.77
N GLU A 223 -9.15 -14.30 -9.07
CA GLU A 223 -9.30 -15.41 -8.12
C GLU A 223 -8.29 -15.37 -6.97
N THR A 224 -7.11 -14.77 -7.18
CA THR A 224 -6.08 -14.68 -6.13
C THR A 224 -6.47 -13.71 -5.01
N PHE A 225 -7.40 -12.80 -5.27
CA PHE A 225 -7.96 -11.90 -4.26
C PHE A 225 -9.02 -12.58 -3.40
N LEU A 226 -9.57 -13.70 -3.87
CA LEU A 226 -10.50 -14.57 -3.14
C LEU A 226 -9.76 -15.72 -2.48
N THR A 227 -8.69 -15.41 -1.75
CA THR A 227 -7.79 -16.42 -1.16
C THR A 227 -8.57 -17.48 -0.37
N GLU A 228 -8.44 -18.74 -0.78
CA GLU A 228 -9.08 -19.88 -0.12
C GLU A 228 -8.46 -20.17 1.25
N LYS A 229 -9.20 -20.86 2.11
CA LYS A 229 -8.83 -21.13 3.51
C LYS A 229 -7.43 -21.68 3.69
N GLU A 230 -6.98 -22.57 2.82
CA GLU A 230 -5.66 -23.22 2.90
C GLU A 230 -4.52 -22.26 2.51
N LEU A 231 -4.78 -21.32 1.61
CA LEU A 231 -3.82 -20.33 1.16
C LEU A 231 -3.88 -19.05 2.01
N TRP A 232 -4.94 -18.83 2.78
CA TRP A 232 -5.09 -17.63 3.60
C TRP A 232 -4.02 -17.54 4.67
N LYS A 233 -3.37 -16.38 4.76
CA LYS A 233 -2.47 -16.00 5.85
C LYS A 233 -3.12 -14.90 6.68
N ASP A 234 -3.11 -15.07 7.99
CA ASP A 234 -3.67 -14.08 8.93
C ASP A 234 -2.87 -12.76 8.88
N GLU A 235 -1.56 -12.86 8.63
CA GLU A 235 -0.67 -11.71 8.49
C GLU A 235 -0.61 -11.25 7.04
N MET A 236 -0.50 -9.95 6.82
CA MET A 236 -0.35 -9.38 5.48
C MET A 236 0.98 -9.79 4.86
N GLN A 237 0.91 -10.31 3.65
CA GLN A 237 2.04 -10.83 2.89
C GLN A 237 2.60 -9.74 1.97
N LEU A 238 3.52 -8.95 2.51
CA LEU A 238 4.12 -7.80 1.83
C LEU A 238 5.51 -8.14 1.29
N TYR A 239 5.78 -7.76 0.05
CA TYR A 239 7.11 -7.89 -0.54
C TYR A 239 8.07 -6.86 0.05
N PRO A 240 9.36 -7.22 0.28
CA PRO A 240 10.39 -6.25 0.64
C PRO A 240 10.46 -5.11 -0.37
N GLN A 241 10.60 -3.88 0.12
CA GLN A 241 10.73 -2.68 -0.70
C GLN A 241 11.76 -1.73 -0.09
N GLY A 242 12.54 -1.06 -0.93
CA GLY A 242 13.51 -0.06 -0.49
C GLY A 242 14.81 -0.11 -1.27
N LEU A 243 15.80 0.67 -0.85
CA LEU A 243 17.15 0.61 -1.39
C LEU A 243 17.90 -0.55 -0.71
N PRO A 244 18.39 -1.58 -1.45
CA PRO A 244 19.08 -2.70 -0.82
C PRO A 244 20.36 -2.24 -0.10
N LEU A 245 20.71 -2.91 0.99
CA LEU A 245 21.92 -2.59 1.73
C LEU A 245 23.20 -3.11 1.05
N ASN A 246 23.05 -4.12 0.18
CA ASN A 246 24.17 -4.78 -0.51
C ASN A 246 24.38 -4.17 -1.91
N ILE A 247 24.73 -2.89 -1.94
CA ILE A 247 25.11 -2.19 -3.19
C ILE A 247 26.63 -2.12 -3.24
N THR A 248 27.22 -2.53 -4.36
CA THR A 248 28.66 -2.41 -4.59
C THR A 248 28.94 -1.32 -5.63
N PHE A 249 29.96 -0.52 -5.34
CA PHE A 249 30.47 0.53 -6.20
C PHE A 249 31.92 0.18 -6.58
N GLN A 250 32.19 -0.02 -7.87
CA GLN A 250 33.54 -0.29 -8.36
C GLN A 250 33.98 0.85 -9.29
N ARG A 251 35.05 1.55 -8.93
CA ARG A 251 35.64 2.57 -9.79
C ARG A 251 36.35 1.90 -10.97
N GLU A 252 36.18 2.44 -12.16
CA GLU A 252 37.04 2.09 -13.27
C GLU A 252 38.46 2.60 -13.00
N LYS A 253 39.45 1.74 -13.21
CA LYS A 253 40.86 2.10 -13.10
C LYS A 253 41.35 2.76 -14.36
#